data_463087c874b87e454c512c814af878be
#
_entry.id   463087c874b87e454c512c814af878be
#
_cell.length_a   1.000
_cell.length_b   1.000
_cell.length_c   1.000
_cell.angle_alpha   90.00
_cell.angle_beta   90.00
_cell.angle_gamma   90.00
#
_symmetry.space_group_name_H-M   'P 1'
#
loop_
_entity.id
_entity.type
_entity.pdbx_description
1 polymer ?
#
loop_
_entity_poly.entity_id
_entity_poly.type
_entity_poly.pdbx_seq_one_letter_code
_entity_poly.pdbx_strand_id
1 'polypeptide(L)'
;MIRVFISILATLCFLGYSKPDMYDYPKSVPEDFSISLTWGCYGVSSYESKTGKLIKTTDTTHPDDYVTYYQLTYADKAYIYDLIVSMDVLSYPDVYNPQEDNYCSPSETLILDVTFNGVSKEIKAENICGIEFTSESKKGRKFLSTCQAIITRLEETEEWKALPEFELFYE
;
A
#
# COMPACT_ATOMS: atom_id res chain seq x y z
N MET A 1 62.66 -24.45 34.68
CA MET A 1 61.50 -24.73 33.77
C MET A 1 60.35 -23.80 34.15
N ILE A 2 60.18 -22.71 33.39
CA ILE A 2 59.18 -21.69 33.63
C ILE A 2 58.00 -22.00 32.70
N ARG A 3 56.85 -22.28 33.27
CA ARG A 3 55.58 -22.48 32.50
C ARG A 3 54.93 -21.14 32.32
N VAL A 4 54.92 -20.64 31.07
CA VAL A 4 54.17 -19.44 30.69
C VAL A 4 52.71 -19.82 30.42
N PHE A 5 51.78 -19.34 31.24
CA PHE A 5 50.33 -19.44 31.00
C PHE A 5 49.92 -18.28 30.06
N ILE A 6 49.56 -18.62 28.83
CA ILE A 6 48.95 -17.67 27.89
C ILE A 6 47.46 -17.67 28.16
N SER A 7 46.96 -16.60 28.82
CA SER A 7 45.51 -16.34 28.94
C SER A 7 45.02 -15.71 27.64
N ILE A 8 44.25 -16.48 26.87
CA ILE A 8 43.52 -15.95 25.70
C ILE A 8 42.26 -15.28 26.22
N LEU A 9 42.24 -13.96 26.27
CA LEU A 9 41.07 -13.15 26.57
C LEU A 9 40.20 -13.09 25.33
N ALA A 10 39.17 -13.94 25.26
CA ALA A 10 38.17 -13.88 24.18
C ALA A 10 37.27 -12.68 24.40
N THR A 11 37.53 -11.58 23.70
CA THR A 11 36.66 -10.40 23.62
C THR A 11 35.47 -10.76 22.76
N LEU A 12 34.34 -11.14 23.39
CA LEU A 12 33.05 -11.26 22.71
C LEU A 12 32.60 -9.84 22.34
N CYS A 13 32.80 -9.48 21.08
CA CYS A 13 32.10 -8.35 20.49
C CYS A 13 30.63 -8.69 20.37
N PHE A 14 29.82 -8.29 21.35
CA PHE A 14 28.39 -8.18 21.17
C PHE A 14 28.14 -7.08 20.14
N LEU A 15 28.05 -7.45 18.87
CA LEU A 15 27.42 -6.64 17.87
C LEU A 15 25.95 -6.54 18.28
N GLY A 16 25.62 -5.45 18.97
CA GLY A 16 24.26 -5.10 19.27
C GLY A 16 23.50 -4.97 17.96
N TYR A 17 22.70 -5.97 17.64
CA TYR A 17 21.64 -5.84 16.65
C TYR A 17 20.64 -4.83 17.21
N SER A 18 20.87 -3.55 16.94
CA SER A 18 19.81 -2.56 17.09
C SER A 18 18.72 -2.95 16.11
N LYS A 19 17.53 -3.30 16.62
CA LYS A 19 16.33 -3.35 15.79
C LYS A 19 16.26 -2.01 15.06
N PRO A 20 16.00 -1.99 13.73
CA PRO A 20 15.73 -0.73 13.06
C PRO A 20 14.64 -0.02 13.85
N ASP A 21 14.87 1.27 14.16
CA ASP A 21 13.92 2.09 14.89
C ASP A 21 12.59 2.05 14.14
N MET A 22 11.62 1.35 14.69
CA MET A 22 10.26 1.29 14.13
C MET A 22 9.67 2.68 14.32
N TYR A 23 9.19 3.28 13.24
CA TYR A 23 8.58 4.61 13.31
C TYR A 23 7.46 4.61 14.34
N ASP A 24 7.47 5.59 15.24
CA ASP A 24 6.42 5.75 16.26
C ASP A 24 5.23 6.48 15.64
N TYR A 25 4.30 5.71 15.10
CA TYR A 25 3.10 6.24 14.48
C TYR A 25 2.20 6.93 15.50
N PRO A 26 1.60 8.09 15.14
CA PRO A 26 0.58 8.73 16.00
C PRO A 26 -0.54 7.77 16.38
N LYS A 27 -0.97 7.82 17.66
CA LYS A 27 -2.02 6.94 18.20
C LYS A 27 -3.43 7.29 17.72
N SER A 28 -3.61 8.50 17.20
CA SER A 28 -4.86 9.00 16.63
C SER A 28 -4.61 9.47 15.22
N VAL A 29 -5.64 9.48 14.40
CA VAL A 29 -5.58 9.99 13.03
C VAL A 29 -5.08 11.44 13.04
N PRO A 30 -3.93 11.75 12.40
CA PRO A 30 -3.45 13.12 12.29
C PRO A 30 -4.39 14.01 11.46
N GLU A 31 -4.38 15.32 11.73
CA GLU A 31 -5.24 16.27 10.98
C GLU A 31 -4.90 16.32 9.49
N ASP A 32 -3.61 16.16 9.16
CA ASP A 32 -3.10 16.16 7.78
C ASP A 32 -3.17 14.79 7.10
N PHE A 33 -3.77 13.79 7.78
CA PHE A 33 -3.88 12.45 7.20
C PHE A 33 -4.64 12.47 5.89
N SER A 34 -3.96 11.99 4.86
CA SER A 34 -4.54 11.84 3.53
C SER A 34 -3.94 10.65 2.80
N ILE A 35 -4.74 10.08 1.91
CA ILE A 35 -4.31 9.03 1.00
C ILE A 35 -4.65 9.40 -0.44
N SER A 36 -3.86 8.87 -1.37
CA SER A 36 -4.22 8.66 -2.77
C SER A 36 -3.98 7.21 -3.12
N LEU A 37 -4.89 6.61 -3.86
CA LEU A 37 -4.76 5.23 -4.33
C LEU A 37 -5.16 5.15 -5.80
N THR A 38 -4.30 4.51 -6.60
CA THR A 38 -4.51 4.26 -8.02
C THR A 38 -4.44 2.76 -8.25
N TRP A 39 -5.45 2.19 -8.93
CA TRP A 39 -5.53 0.74 -9.14
C TRP A 39 -6.19 0.38 -10.46
N GLY A 40 -5.93 -0.82 -10.96
CA GLY A 40 -6.58 -1.42 -12.12
C GLY A 40 -5.61 -1.82 -13.22
N CYS A 41 -6.17 -2.56 -14.17
CA CYS A 41 -5.50 -3.05 -15.37
C CYS A 41 -6.35 -2.66 -16.58
N TYR A 42 -5.71 -2.22 -17.67
CA TYR A 42 -6.35 -1.68 -18.90
C TYR A 42 -7.16 -0.37 -18.69
N GLY A 43 -7.76 -0.19 -17.56
CA GLY A 43 -8.39 1.01 -17.08
C GLY A 43 -7.93 1.28 -15.65
N VAL A 44 -7.58 2.52 -15.36
CA VAL A 44 -6.98 2.87 -14.08
C VAL A 44 -7.92 3.75 -13.29
N SER A 45 -8.49 3.18 -12.24
CA SER A 45 -9.31 3.90 -11.27
C SER A 45 -8.44 4.59 -10.23
N SER A 46 -8.91 5.66 -9.63
CA SER A 46 -8.16 6.37 -8.59
C SER A 46 -9.04 7.09 -7.59
N TYR A 47 -8.48 7.30 -6.39
CA TYR A 47 -9.08 8.07 -5.33
C TYR A 47 -8.06 9.00 -4.68
N GLU A 48 -8.47 10.26 -4.41
CA GLU A 48 -7.68 11.24 -3.67
C GLU A 48 -8.50 11.80 -2.51
N SER A 49 -8.09 11.52 -1.28
CA SER A 49 -8.86 11.88 -0.08
C SER A 49 -8.86 13.37 0.25
N LYS A 50 -7.88 14.15 -0.24
CA LYS A 50 -7.83 15.62 -0.03
C LYS A 50 -8.98 16.34 -0.70
N THR A 51 -9.29 15.93 -1.91
CA THR A 51 -10.36 16.50 -2.72
C THR A 51 -11.65 15.68 -2.66
N GLY A 52 -11.54 14.41 -2.24
CA GLY A 52 -12.59 13.42 -2.33
C GLY A 52 -12.81 12.91 -3.76
N LYS A 53 -11.96 13.30 -4.71
CA LYS A 53 -12.10 12.90 -6.11
C LYS A 53 -11.95 11.40 -6.27
N LEU A 54 -12.95 10.77 -6.87
CA LEU A 54 -13.03 9.35 -7.16
C LEU A 54 -13.25 9.15 -8.65
N ILE A 55 -12.33 8.46 -9.31
CA ILE A 55 -12.36 8.16 -10.74
C ILE A 55 -12.58 6.68 -10.92
N LYS A 56 -13.56 6.31 -11.74
CA LYS A 56 -13.80 4.95 -12.19
C LYS A 56 -13.61 4.89 -13.70
N THR A 57 -12.74 4.01 -14.15
CA THR A 57 -12.60 3.68 -15.57
C THR A 57 -13.47 2.47 -15.86
N THR A 58 -14.22 2.49 -16.96
CA THR A 58 -15.27 1.50 -17.25
C THR A 58 -15.06 0.69 -18.52
N ASP A 59 -14.05 1.01 -19.33
CA ASP A 59 -13.81 0.35 -20.62
C ASP A 59 -12.32 0.03 -20.79
N THR A 60 -12.02 -1.14 -21.35
CA THR A 60 -10.64 -1.57 -21.66
C THR A 60 -10.12 -1.01 -22.98
N THR A 61 -11.00 -0.73 -23.93
CA THR A 61 -10.62 -0.34 -25.30
C THR A 61 -10.70 1.16 -25.53
N HIS A 62 -11.67 1.80 -24.91
CA HIS A 62 -11.89 3.25 -24.95
C HIS A 62 -12.17 3.75 -23.53
N PRO A 63 -11.15 3.76 -22.66
CA PRO A 63 -11.36 4.06 -21.25
C PRO A 63 -11.90 5.48 -21.07
N ASP A 64 -13.18 5.56 -20.73
CA ASP A 64 -13.81 6.79 -20.28
C ASP A 64 -13.69 6.90 -18.76
N ASP A 65 -13.17 8.04 -18.30
CA ASP A 65 -13.06 8.32 -16.88
C ASP A 65 -14.36 8.94 -16.36
N TYR A 66 -15.06 8.19 -15.51
CA TYR A 66 -16.21 8.70 -14.79
C TYR A 66 -15.79 9.26 -13.44
N VAL A 67 -16.13 10.51 -13.19
CA VAL A 67 -15.68 11.22 -11.99
C VAL A 67 -16.85 11.46 -11.05
N THR A 68 -16.65 11.10 -9.79
CA THR A 68 -17.53 11.48 -8.68
C THR A 68 -16.70 11.98 -7.50
N TYR A 69 -17.36 12.36 -6.40
CA TYR A 69 -16.68 12.86 -5.21
C TYR A 69 -17.23 12.17 -3.96
N TYR A 70 -16.34 11.57 -3.21
CA TYR A 70 -16.62 10.96 -1.92
C TYR A 70 -15.69 11.51 -0.85
N GLN A 71 -16.23 12.11 0.20
CA GLN A 71 -15.44 12.59 1.32
C GLN A 71 -15.39 11.51 2.41
N LEU A 72 -14.20 11.06 2.76
CA LEU A 72 -14.02 10.10 3.85
C LEU A 72 -14.64 10.64 5.14
N THR A 73 -15.51 9.85 5.74
CA THR A 73 -15.98 10.11 7.10
C THR A 73 -14.83 9.96 8.09
N TYR A 74 -15.02 10.42 9.33
CA TYR A 74 -14.02 10.19 10.37
C TYR A 74 -13.79 8.68 10.61
N ALA A 75 -14.84 7.87 10.53
CA ALA A 75 -14.75 6.42 10.67
C ALA A 75 -13.93 5.78 9.55
N ASP A 76 -14.09 6.24 8.30
CA ASP A 76 -13.29 5.78 7.17
C ASP A 76 -11.81 6.16 7.35
N LYS A 77 -11.55 7.40 7.73
CA LYS A 77 -10.18 7.86 7.99
C LYS A 77 -9.51 7.05 9.09
N ALA A 78 -10.23 6.77 10.18
CA ALA A 78 -9.71 5.96 11.29
C ALA A 78 -9.40 4.53 10.83
N TYR A 79 -10.33 3.91 10.12
CA TYR A 79 -10.15 2.56 9.57
C TYR A 79 -8.95 2.46 8.63
N ILE A 80 -8.86 3.39 7.67
CA ILE A 80 -7.75 3.41 6.69
C ILE A 80 -6.43 3.70 7.40
N TYR A 81 -6.40 4.63 8.35
CA TYR A 81 -5.21 4.94 9.12
C TYR A 81 -4.69 3.72 9.90
N ASP A 82 -5.59 2.98 10.56
CA ASP A 82 -5.24 1.75 11.27
C ASP A 82 -4.65 0.69 10.32
N LEU A 83 -5.16 0.55 9.11
CA LEU A 83 -4.59 -0.32 8.08
C LEU A 83 -3.16 0.11 7.70
N ILE A 84 -2.95 1.40 7.44
CA ILE A 84 -1.66 2.00 7.08
C ILE A 84 -0.62 1.81 8.18
N VAL A 85 -0.99 2.10 9.44
CA VAL A 85 -0.13 1.89 10.60
C VAL A 85 0.20 0.42 10.80
N SER A 86 -0.82 -0.46 10.74
CA SER A 86 -0.62 -1.90 10.92
C SER A 86 0.23 -2.53 9.82
N MET A 87 0.25 -1.93 8.64
CA MET A 87 1.10 -2.32 7.52
C MET A 87 2.56 -1.90 7.72
N ASP A 88 2.82 -0.90 8.59
CA ASP A 88 4.11 -0.22 8.74
C ASP A 88 4.57 0.38 7.40
N VAL A 89 3.74 1.30 6.88
CA VAL A 89 3.88 1.86 5.52
C VAL A 89 5.27 2.44 5.24
N LEU A 90 5.91 3.05 6.23
CA LEU A 90 7.24 3.65 6.07
C LEU A 90 8.36 2.62 5.89
N SER A 91 8.12 1.36 6.23
CA SER A 91 9.09 0.26 6.03
C SER A 91 9.20 -0.22 4.59
N TYR A 92 8.29 0.20 3.70
CA TYR A 92 8.30 -0.23 2.30
C TYR A 92 9.24 0.65 1.44
N PRO A 93 9.89 0.08 0.41
CA PRO A 93 10.58 0.89 -0.60
C PRO A 93 9.58 1.66 -1.47
N ASP A 94 10.02 2.71 -2.15
CA ASP A 94 9.16 3.53 -3.03
C ASP A 94 8.70 2.73 -4.27
N VAL A 95 9.55 1.81 -4.73
CA VAL A 95 9.19 0.82 -5.75
C VAL A 95 9.22 -0.55 -5.09
N TYR A 96 8.09 -1.27 -5.13
CA TYR A 96 7.93 -2.52 -4.43
C TYR A 96 7.29 -3.60 -5.32
N ASN A 97 7.93 -4.76 -5.42
CA ASN A 97 7.34 -5.94 -6.04
C ASN A 97 6.81 -6.89 -4.95
N PRO A 98 5.50 -6.91 -4.66
CA PRO A 98 4.93 -7.79 -3.65
C PRO A 98 4.84 -9.24 -4.09
N GLN A 99 4.99 -9.54 -5.39
CA GLN A 99 4.87 -10.86 -6.02
C GLN A 99 6.16 -11.20 -6.76
N GLU A 100 7.28 -11.26 -6.03
CA GLU A 100 8.66 -11.33 -6.54
C GLU A 100 8.89 -12.37 -7.64
N ASP A 101 8.20 -13.53 -7.58
CA ASP A 101 8.36 -14.64 -8.53
C ASP A 101 7.33 -14.63 -9.68
N ASN A 102 6.42 -13.67 -9.69
CA ASN A 102 5.39 -13.57 -10.70
C ASN A 102 5.71 -12.48 -11.73
N TYR A 103 5.51 -12.82 -12.99
CA TYR A 103 5.55 -11.87 -14.09
C TYR A 103 4.27 -12.00 -14.89
N CYS A 104 3.60 -10.90 -15.13
CA CYS A 104 2.42 -10.85 -15.99
C CYS A 104 2.46 -9.65 -16.92
N SER A 105 1.81 -9.82 -18.05
CA SER A 105 1.63 -8.76 -19.04
C SER A 105 0.22 -8.87 -19.62
N PRO A 106 -0.59 -7.85 -19.45
CA PRO A 106 -0.31 -6.65 -18.67
C PRO A 106 -0.35 -6.91 -17.16
N SER A 107 0.39 -6.11 -16.40
CA SER A 107 0.29 -6.06 -14.95
C SER A 107 -0.72 -5.01 -14.51
N GLU A 108 -1.31 -5.20 -13.33
CA GLU A 108 -2.14 -4.18 -12.71
C GLU A 108 -1.29 -3.01 -12.22
N THR A 109 -1.85 -1.80 -12.30
CA THR A 109 -1.31 -0.61 -11.65
C THR A 109 -1.79 -0.58 -10.21
N LEU A 110 -0.87 -0.34 -9.28
CA LEU A 110 -1.19 -0.14 -7.87
C LEU A 110 -0.21 0.87 -7.27
N ILE A 111 -0.69 2.09 -6.99
CA ILE A 111 0.12 3.17 -6.41
C ILE A 111 -0.60 3.68 -5.17
N LEU A 112 0.07 3.62 -4.04
CA LEU A 112 -0.42 4.12 -2.76
C LEU A 112 0.41 5.29 -2.29
N ASP A 113 -0.21 6.47 -2.15
CA ASP A 113 0.36 7.64 -1.49
C ASP A 113 -0.30 7.84 -0.13
N VAL A 114 0.52 8.14 0.87
CA VAL A 114 0.03 8.44 2.23
C VAL A 114 0.76 9.65 2.76
N THR A 115 0.02 10.56 3.39
CA THR A 115 0.58 11.69 4.16
C THR A 115 0.00 11.68 5.56
N PHE A 116 0.84 11.83 6.56
CA PHE A 116 0.44 11.98 7.96
C PHE A 116 1.57 12.61 8.77
N ASN A 117 1.22 13.51 9.70
CA ASN A 117 2.14 14.20 10.59
C ASN A 117 3.36 14.82 9.86
N GLY A 118 3.11 15.43 8.71
CA GLY A 118 4.14 16.05 7.86
C GLY A 118 5.04 15.08 7.09
N VAL A 119 4.83 13.75 7.23
CA VAL A 119 5.57 12.73 6.49
C VAL A 119 4.73 12.28 5.31
N SER A 120 5.35 12.14 4.12
CA SER A 120 4.71 11.58 2.94
C SER A 120 5.46 10.34 2.45
N LYS A 121 4.71 9.34 2.00
CA LYS A 121 5.23 8.09 1.44
C LYS A 121 4.42 7.69 0.22
N GLU A 122 5.11 7.48 -0.90
CA GLU A 122 4.58 6.82 -2.10
C GLU A 122 5.13 5.39 -2.17
N ILE A 123 4.28 4.45 -2.54
CA ILE A 123 4.65 3.07 -2.86
C ILE A 123 4.03 2.72 -4.19
N LYS A 124 4.88 2.58 -5.21
CA LYS A 124 4.48 2.07 -6.52
C LYS A 124 4.73 0.58 -6.57
N ALA A 125 3.66 -0.21 -6.65
CA ALA A 125 3.79 -1.65 -6.81
C ALA A 125 4.00 -2.03 -8.27
N GLU A 126 4.86 -3.02 -8.49
CA GLU A 126 5.19 -3.55 -9.81
C GLU A 126 4.81 -5.04 -9.90
N ASN A 127 4.53 -5.50 -11.12
CA ASN A 127 4.23 -6.89 -11.45
C ASN A 127 3.05 -7.49 -10.65
N ILE A 128 1.97 -6.73 -10.49
CA ILE A 128 0.75 -7.23 -9.87
C ILE A 128 0.00 -8.11 -10.87
N CYS A 129 -0.13 -9.39 -10.55
CA CYS A 129 -0.77 -10.40 -11.39
C CYS A 129 -2.11 -10.85 -10.81
N GLY A 130 -3.20 -10.53 -11.52
CA GLY A 130 -4.55 -10.98 -11.18
C GLY A 130 -5.26 -10.16 -10.11
N ILE A 131 -6.57 -10.31 -10.07
CA ILE A 131 -7.50 -9.56 -9.21
C ILE A 131 -7.35 -9.96 -7.74
N GLU A 132 -6.94 -11.22 -7.47
CA GLU A 132 -6.66 -11.70 -6.13
C GLU A 132 -5.25 -11.32 -5.72
N PHE A 133 -5.09 -10.21 -5.06
CA PHE A 133 -3.82 -9.75 -4.53
C PHE A 133 -3.21 -10.75 -3.55
N THR A 134 -2.45 -11.70 -4.09
CA THR A 134 -1.74 -12.73 -3.32
C THR A 134 -0.23 -12.52 -3.38
N SER A 135 0.45 -12.94 -2.34
CA SER A 135 1.92 -12.88 -2.25
C SER A 135 2.45 -14.01 -1.37
N GLU A 136 3.59 -14.59 -1.74
CA GLU A 136 4.29 -15.58 -0.92
C GLU A 136 4.86 -14.93 0.36
N SER A 137 5.34 -13.68 0.27
CA SER A 137 5.90 -12.99 1.42
C SER A 137 4.84 -12.44 2.37
N LYS A 138 5.11 -12.47 3.68
CA LYS A 138 4.23 -11.86 4.69
C LYS A 138 4.06 -10.35 4.45
N LYS A 139 5.12 -9.66 4.03
CA LYS A 139 5.13 -8.23 3.77
C LYS A 139 4.29 -7.91 2.52
N GLY A 140 4.44 -8.70 1.45
CA GLY A 140 3.62 -8.56 0.24
C GLY A 140 2.15 -8.79 0.51
N ARG A 141 1.78 -9.88 1.21
CA ARG A 141 0.38 -10.11 1.61
C ARG A 141 -0.21 -8.95 2.39
N LYS A 142 0.56 -8.40 3.34
CA LYS A 142 0.08 -7.27 4.17
C LYS A 142 -0.15 -6.01 3.32
N PHE A 143 0.77 -5.70 2.41
CA PHE A 143 0.61 -4.59 1.47
C PHE A 143 -0.63 -4.76 0.59
N LEU A 144 -0.73 -5.87 -0.12
CA LEU A 144 -1.84 -6.14 -1.04
C LEU A 144 -3.19 -6.17 -0.32
N SER A 145 -3.28 -6.84 0.84
CA SER A 145 -4.53 -6.88 1.62
C SER A 145 -4.93 -5.49 2.17
N THR A 146 -3.98 -4.63 2.48
CA THR A 146 -4.26 -3.24 2.89
C THR A 146 -4.84 -2.44 1.72
N CYS A 147 -4.19 -2.48 0.55
CA CYS A 147 -4.70 -1.80 -0.64
C CYS A 147 -6.08 -2.33 -1.03
N GLN A 148 -6.27 -3.66 -1.04
CA GLN A 148 -7.57 -4.28 -1.35
C GLN A 148 -8.66 -3.84 -0.37
N ALA A 149 -8.37 -3.76 0.92
CA ALA A 149 -9.35 -3.31 1.92
C ALA A 149 -9.77 -1.85 1.71
N ILE A 150 -8.84 -0.98 1.28
CA ILE A 150 -9.14 0.42 0.94
C ILE A 150 -9.99 0.47 -0.34
N ILE A 151 -9.60 -0.26 -1.39
CA ILE A 151 -10.36 -0.35 -2.65
C ILE A 151 -11.79 -0.81 -2.37
N THR A 152 -11.96 -1.93 -1.68
CA THR A 152 -13.27 -2.47 -1.31
C THR A 152 -14.13 -1.43 -0.58
N ARG A 153 -13.51 -0.68 0.36
CA ARG A 153 -14.23 0.37 1.09
C ARG A 153 -14.72 1.49 0.18
N LEU A 154 -13.94 1.88 -0.83
CA LEU A 154 -14.32 2.89 -1.81
C LEU A 154 -15.40 2.36 -2.77
N GLU A 155 -15.28 1.12 -3.21
CA GLU A 155 -16.23 0.48 -4.12
C GLU A 155 -17.59 0.17 -3.49
N GLU A 156 -17.64 0.08 -2.16
CA GLU A 156 -18.89 -0.05 -1.40
C GLU A 156 -19.67 1.25 -1.25
N THR A 157 -19.09 2.40 -1.61
CA THR A 157 -19.78 3.70 -1.52
C THR A 157 -20.91 3.83 -2.54
N GLU A 158 -21.94 4.59 -2.20
CA GLU A 158 -23.06 4.82 -3.12
C GLU A 158 -22.58 5.65 -4.33
N GLU A 159 -21.60 6.52 -4.15
CA GLU A 159 -20.99 7.33 -5.21
C GLU A 159 -20.30 6.45 -6.25
N TRP A 160 -19.59 5.38 -5.82
CA TRP A 160 -18.97 4.43 -6.74
C TRP A 160 -20.01 3.57 -7.47
N LYS A 161 -20.98 3.05 -6.75
CA LYS A 161 -22.05 2.19 -7.29
C LYS A 161 -22.95 2.92 -8.29
N ALA A 162 -23.07 4.25 -8.17
CA ALA A 162 -23.85 5.06 -9.08
C ALA A 162 -23.14 5.30 -10.44
N LEU A 163 -21.83 4.99 -10.55
CA LEU A 163 -21.09 5.08 -11.79
C LEU A 163 -21.31 3.83 -12.66
N PRO A 164 -21.17 3.95 -13.99
CA PRO A 164 -21.30 2.82 -14.91
C PRO A 164 -20.42 1.64 -14.49
N GLU A 165 -20.89 0.44 -14.77
CA GLU A 165 -20.11 -0.77 -14.52
C GLU A 165 -18.99 -0.92 -15.56
N PHE A 166 -17.93 -1.65 -15.17
CA PHE A 166 -16.82 -1.94 -16.05
C PHE A 166 -17.24 -2.96 -17.11
N GLU A 167 -17.07 -2.61 -18.37
CA GLU A 167 -17.39 -3.47 -19.50
C GLU A 167 -16.10 -4.12 -20.06
N LEU A 168 -15.99 -5.44 -19.89
CA LEU A 168 -14.94 -6.23 -20.50
C LEU A 168 -15.39 -6.68 -21.90
N PHE A 169 -14.78 -6.13 -22.93
CA PHE A 169 -14.91 -6.65 -24.29
C PHE A 169 -13.69 -7.51 -24.60
N TYR A 170 -13.90 -8.81 -24.74
CA TYR A 170 -12.93 -9.70 -25.37
C TYR A 170 -13.36 -9.88 -26.82
N GLU A 171 -12.54 -9.40 -27.76
CA GLU A 171 -12.63 -9.81 -29.16
C GLU A 171 -11.80 -11.08 -29.42
#